data_61503b254061a22d89f5c7d7984710eb
#
_entry.id   61503b254061a22d89f5c7d7984710eb
#
_cell.length_a   1.000
_cell.length_b   1.000
_cell.length_c   1.000
_cell.angle_alpha   90.00
_cell.angle_beta   90.00
_cell.angle_gamma   90.00
#
_symmetry.space_group_name_H-M   'P 1'
#
loop_
_entity.id
_entity.type
_entity.pdbx_description
1 polymer ?
#
loop_
_entity_poly.entity_id
_entity_poly.type
_entity_poly.pdbx_seq_one_letter_code
_entity_poly.pdbx_strand_id
1 'polypeptide(L)'
;MPGLRRAFMTSARTVIGALALALPCALAPHLQAQAASLQISPVMINLRAAQNATGISLQNDGDTPIYGQVRVFLWDQKGGDDVLTPTDELIASPPVMQIAPKSAQTIRLVRRSGAAAGPERQYRVLIDEVPTSAEAREGVSIKLQYSVPVFVAATAPDVAPKLAWQFYKRDGAWYLRVTNSGTLHAQIGATSLATADGKQHELSKGLLGYALAGRQREWRLALAPALALAGPLAIRANINTRPATASGEVVATPEPAR
;
A
#
# COMPACT_ATOMS: atom_id res chain seq x y z
N MET A 1 -0.62 -25.94 90.61
CA MET A 1 -0.32 -24.70 89.87
C MET A 1 -0.63 -24.91 88.41
N PRO A 2 -1.62 -24.26 87.88
CA PRO A 2 -2.21 -24.61 86.55
C PRO A 2 -1.61 -23.67 85.46
N GLY A 3 -1.35 -24.02 84.31
CA GLY A 3 -1.89 -24.84 83.34
C GLY A 3 -2.58 -24.03 82.23
N LEU A 4 -1.92 -23.69 81.13
CA LEU A 4 -2.55 -23.04 79.95
C LEU A 4 -2.66 -24.01 78.80
N ARG A 5 -3.89 -24.32 78.40
CA ARG A 5 -4.24 -24.86 77.11
C ARG A 5 -5.33 -23.98 76.51
N ARG A 6 -5.04 -23.31 75.44
CA ARG A 6 -5.94 -22.74 74.38
C ARG A 6 -4.95 -22.16 73.33
N ALA A 7 -5.08 -22.25 72.09
CA ALA A 7 -6.12 -22.55 71.15
C ALA A 7 -5.45 -22.69 69.78
N PHE A 8 -5.74 -23.70 69.03
CA PHE A 8 -5.49 -23.77 67.60
C PHE A 8 -6.73 -24.29 66.93
N MET A 9 -7.62 -23.40 66.62
CA MET A 9 -8.71 -23.64 65.64
C MET A 9 -9.17 -22.29 65.13
N THR A 10 -8.66 -21.90 63.96
CA THR A 10 -9.33 -20.98 63.00
C THR A 10 -8.34 -20.64 61.91
N SER A 11 -8.36 -21.36 60.80
CA SER A 11 -7.97 -20.80 59.51
C SER A 11 -8.11 -21.84 58.35
N ALA A 12 -9.23 -22.60 58.33
CA ALA A 12 -9.51 -23.52 57.22
C ALA A 12 -10.68 -23.06 56.33
N ARG A 13 -11.25 -21.87 56.53
CA ARG A 13 -12.45 -21.43 55.80
C ARG A 13 -12.22 -20.34 54.76
N THR A 14 -11.04 -19.73 54.69
CA THR A 14 -10.81 -18.58 53.81
C THR A 14 -10.10 -18.93 52.48
N VAL A 15 -9.62 -20.17 52.30
CA VAL A 15 -8.87 -20.55 51.07
C VAL A 15 -9.79 -21.13 49.98
N ILE A 16 -11.02 -21.57 50.29
CA ILE A 16 -11.92 -22.17 49.28
C ILE A 16 -12.69 -21.12 48.49
N GLY A 17 -12.82 -19.88 48.98
CA GLY A 17 -13.53 -18.79 48.30
C GLY A 17 -12.78 -18.12 47.16
N ALA A 18 -11.45 -18.19 47.13
CA ALA A 18 -10.63 -17.50 46.12
C ALA A 18 -10.39 -18.32 44.83
N LEU A 19 -10.63 -19.63 44.88
CA LEU A 19 -10.39 -20.50 43.71
C LEU A 19 -11.61 -20.62 42.78
N ALA A 20 -12.79 -20.18 43.18
CA ALA A 20 -14.03 -20.27 42.38
C ALA A 20 -14.25 -19.08 41.44
N LEU A 21 -13.47 -17.98 41.55
CA LEU A 21 -13.63 -16.78 40.74
C LEU A 21 -12.70 -16.74 39.49
N ALA A 22 -11.73 -17.66 39.39
CA ALA A 22 -10.75 -17.68 38.31
C ALA A 22 -11.14 -18.58 37.09
N LEU A 23 -12.26 -19.29 37.19
CA LEU A 23 -12.61 -20.30 36.17
C LEU A 23 -13.49 -19.85 34.98
N PRO A 24 -14.20 -18.69 34.97
CA PRO A 24 -15.02 -18.34 33.80
C PRO A 24 -14.26 -17.65 32.67
N CYS A 25 -12.97 -17.29 32.82
CA CYS A 25 -12.23 -16.59 31.78
C CYS A 25 -11.62 -17.52 30.72
N ALA A 26 -11.61 -18.84 30.94
CA ALA A 26 -11.02 -19.82 30.03
C ALA A 26 -11.95 -20.34 28.93
N LEU A 27 -13.23 -19.97 28.95
CA LEU A 27 -14.24 -20.39 27.95
C LEU A 27 -14.72 -19.24 27.05
N ALA A 28 -14.01 -18.14 26.96
CA ALA A 28 -14.31 -17.14 25.93
C ALA A 28 -14.06 -17.78 24.56
N PRO A 29 -15.04 -17.83 23.65
CA PRO A 29 -14.81 -18.30 22.30
C PRO A 29 -13.73 -17.40 21.70
N HIS A 30 -12.60 -17.95 21.34
CA HIS A 30 -11.59 -17.25 20.56
C HIS A 30 -12.23 -16.93 19.21
N LEU A 31 -12.69 -15.70 19.03
CA LEU A 31 -13.04 -15.17 17.72
C LEU A 31 -11.74 -15.16 16.91
N GLN A 32 -11.53 -16.20 16.13
CA GLN A 32 -10.43 -16.23 15.16
C GLN A 32 -10.72 -15.14 14.14
N ALA A 33 -9.98 -14.03 14.22
CA ALA A 33 -9.93 -13.07 13.13
C ALA A 33 -9.39 -13.81 11.91
N GLN A 34 -10.23 -14.09 10.92
CA GLN A 34 -9.78 -14.60 9.63
C GLN A 34 -8.97 -13.50 8.97
N ALA A 35 -7.66 -13.63 9.01
CA ALA A 35 -6.77 -12.81 8.20
C ALA A 35 -7.06 -13.08 6.71
N ALA A 36 -6.84 -12.06 5.86
CA ALA A 36 -6.93 -12.21 4.42
C ALA A 36 -6.10 -13.43 3.98
N SER A 37 -6.75 -14.38 3.31
CA SER A 37 -6.13 -15.65 2.96
C SER A 37 -5.46 -15.63 1.58
N LEU A 38 -5.64 -14.55 0.79
CA LEU A 38 -5.06 -14.42 -0.54
C LEU A 38 -3.73 -13.68 -0.48
N GLN A 39 -2.66 -14.33 -0.92
CA GLN A 39 -1.34 -13.76 -1.11
C GLN A 39 -1.07 -13.55 -2.59
N ILE A 40 -0.35 -12.47 -2.92
CA ILE A 40 0.00 -12.09 -4.30
C ILE A 40 1.50 -11.92 -4.44
N SER A 41 2.08 -12.50 -5.47
CA SER A 41 3.51 -12.36 -5.80
C SER A 41 3.73 -12.36 -7.31
N PRO A 42 4.54 -11.43 -7.84
CA PRO A 42 5.12 -10.26 -7.20
C PRO A 42 4.10 -9.13 -6.99
N VAL A 43 4.39 -8.21 -6.06
CA VAL A 43 3.53 -7.04 -5.78
C VAL A 43 3.85 -5.84 -6.69
N MET A 44 4.86 -5.94 -7.51
CA MET A 44 5.27 -4.98 -8.55
C MET A 44 5.97 -5.74 -9.67
N ILE A 45 5.74 -5.35 -10.91
CA ILE A 45 6.29 -6.00 -12.10
C ILE A 45 7.07 -5.00 -12.93
N ASN A 46 8.32 -5.35 -13.27
CA ASN A 46 9.15 -4.60 -14.19
C ASN A 46 9.47 -5.49 -15.39
N LEU A 47 8.89 -5.19 -16.55
CA LEU A 47 9.13 -5.87 -17.80
C LEU A 47 10.24 -5.14 -18.57
N ARG A 48 11.20 -5.89 -19.08
CA ARG A 48 12.16 -5.36 -20.06
C ARG A 48 11.43 -5.03 -21.36
N ALA A 49 11.95 -4.07 -22.13
CA ALA A 49 11.35 -3.64 -23.37
C ALA A 49 11.03 -4.81 -24.34
N ALA A 50 11.93 -5.78 -24.45
CA ALA A 50 11.78 -6.97 -25.30
C ALA A 50 10.94 -8.08 -24.65
N GLN A 51 10.54 -7.97 -23.40
CA GLN A 51 9.80 -9.01 -22.69
C GLN A 51 8.30 -8.86 -22.96
N ASN A 52 7.68 -9.89 -23.53
CA ASN A 52 6.28 -9.85 -23.95
C ASN A 52 5.31 -10.50 -22.96
N ALA A 53 5.81 -11.24 -21.98
CA ALA A 53 4.93 -11.91 -21.01
C ALA A 53 5.58 -12.02 -19.63
N THR A 54 4.72 -12.12 -18.62
CA THR A 54 5.09 -12.40 -17.22
C THR A 54 3.91 -13.07 -16.51
N GLY A 55 4.03 -13.35 -15.22
CA GLY A 55 2.97 -13.92 -14.40
C GLY A 55 2.85 -13.27 -13.03
N ILE A 56 1.65 -13.34 -12.48
CA ILE A 56 1.35 -13.06 -11.08
C ILE A 56 0.83 -14.35 -10.48
N SER A 57 1.42 -14.81 -9.38
CA SER A 57 0.92 -15.94 -8.60
C SER A 57 -0.02 -15.44 -7.50
N LEU A 58 -1.17 -16.05 -7.40
CA LEU A 58 -2.15 -15.88 -6.34
C LEU A 58 -2.17 -17.16 -5.52
N GLN A 59 -1.91 -17.07 -4.23
CA GLN A 59 -1.93 -18.20 -3.29
C GLN A 59 -3.10 -18.04 -2.34
N ASN A 60 -4.00 -19.02 -2.30
CA ASN A 60 -5.07 -19.09 -1.32
C ASN A 60 -4.62 -19.94 -0.13
N ASP A 61 -4.28 -19.32 0.98
CA ASP A 61 -3.90 -20.00 2.22
C ASP A 61 -5.09 -20.31 3.12
N GLY A 62 -6.30 -19.90 2.71
CA GLY A 62 -7.55 -20.16 3.42
C GLY A 62 -8.08 -21.56 3.22
N ASP A 63 -9.18 -21.88 3.92
CA ASP A 63 -9.87 -23.17 3.89
C ASP A 63 -11.12 -23.13 2.98
N THR A 64 -11.41 -21.98 2.37
CA THR A 64 -12.53 -21.78 1.44
C THR A 64 -12.05 -21.34 0.08
N PRO A 65 -12.78 -21.64 -1.01
CA PRO A 65 -12.44 -21.16 -2.34
C PRO A 65 -12.52 -19.63 -2.42
N ILE A 66 -11.60 -19.00 -3.14
CA ILE A 66 -11.62 -17.56 -3.45
C ILE A 66 -11.98 -17.39 -4.93
N TYR A 67 -12.92 -16.50 -5.20
CA TYR A 67 -13.28 -16.10 -6.56
C TYR A 67 -12.63 -14.75 -6.84
N GLY A 68 -11.97 -14.63 -7.97
CA GLY A 68 -11.23 -13.42 -8.34
C GLY A 68 -11.54 -12.94 -9.76
N GLN A 69 -11.52 -11.62 -9.92
CA GLN A 69 -11.56 -10.95 -11.22
C GLN A 69 -10.32 -10.11 -11.40
N VAL A 70 -9.72 -10.17 -12.61
CA VAL A 70 -8.53 -9.39 -12.97
C VAL A 70 -8.87 -8.40 -14.06
N ARG A 71 -8.50 -7.15 -13.85
CA ARG A 71 -8.69 -6.06 -14.80
C ARG A 71 -7.37 -5.33 -15.01
N VAL A 72 -7.07 -4.96 -16.24
CA VAL A 72 -5.86 -4.22 -16.60
C VAL A 72 -6.22 -2.83 -17.07
N PHE A 73 -5.47 -1.84 -16.58
CA PHE A 73 -5.64 -0.45 -16.94
C PHE A 73 -4.31 0.16 -17.37
N LEU A 74 -4.34 1.00 -18.37
CA LEU A 74 -3.28 1.96 -18.60
C LEU A 74 -3.28 2.96 -17.45
N TRP A 75 -2.11 3.20 -16.87
CA TRP A 75 -1.96 4.10 -15.73
C TRP A 75 -1.28 5.39 -16.16
N ASP A 76 -1.94 6.50 -15.92
CA ASP A 76 -1.45 7.85 -16.18
C ASP A 76 -1.65 8.72 -14.92
N GLN A 77 -1.11 9.94 -14.94
CA GLN A 77 -1.31 10.95 -13.90
C GLN A 77 -1.70 12.27 -14.54
N LYS A 78 -2.84 12.84 -14.13
CA LYS A 78 -3.39 14.11 -14.63
C LYS A 78 -3.96 14.91 -13.47
N GLY A 79 -3.75 16.22 -13.49
CA GLY A 79 -4.25 17.10 -12.42
C GLY A 79 -3.71 16.79 -11.03
N GLY A 80 -2.56 16.11 -10.94
CA GLY A 80 -1.98 15.67 -9.66
C GLY A 80 -2.52 14.34 -9.14
N ASP A 81 -3.43 13.66 -9.86
CA ASP A 81 -4.04 12.39 -9.46
C ASP A 81 -3.76 11.25 -10.44
N ASP A 82 -3.92 10.01 -9.94
CA ASP A 82 -3.83 8.81 -10.78
C ASP A 82 -5.07 8.67 -11.65
N VAL A 83 -4.87 8.36 -12.93
CA VAL A 83 -5.92 8.11 -13.91
C VAL A 83 -5.75 6.71 -14.47
N LEU A 84 -6.79 5.88 -14.36
CA LEU A 84 -6.82 4.52 -14.88
C LEU A 84 -7.78 4.46 -16.06
N THR A 85 -7.27 4.08 -17.23
CA THR A 85 -8.06 3.92 -18.44
C THR A 85 -8.03 2.45 -18.88
N PRO A 86 -9.18 1.81 -19.17
CA PRO A 86 -9.21 0.45 -19.70
C PRO A 86 -8.30 0.32 -20.91
N THR A 87 -7.58 -0.82 -21.02
CA THR A 87 -6.64 -1.05 -22.11
C THR A 87 -6.61 -2.52 -22.52
N ASP A 88 -6.26 -2.77 -23.77
CA ASP A 88 -5.98 -4.10 -24.31
C ASP A 88 -4.50 -4.28 -24.71
N GLU A 89 -3.64 -3.30 -24.39
CA GLU A 89 -2.19 -3.38 -24.64
C GLU A 89 -1.51 -4.45 -23.80
N LEU A 90 -2.04 -4.69 -22.59
CA LEU A 90 -1.60 -5.74 -21.68
C LEU A 90 -2.83 -6.57 -21.26
N ILE A 91 -2.81 -7.85 -21.54
CA ILE A 91 -3.93 -8.76 -21.31
C ILE A 91 -3.61 -9.70 -20.16
N ALA A 92 -4.55 -9.85 -19.22
CA ALA A 92 -4.48 -10.82 -18.15
C ALA A 92 -5.29 -12.08 -18.49
N SER A 93 -4.76 -13.26 -18.23
CA SER A 93 -5.42 -14.55 -18.45
C SER A 93 -5.11 -15.53 -17.34
N PRO A 94 -6.15 -16.16 -16.73
CA PRO A 94 -7.58 -15.94 -16.94
C PRO A 94 -8.06 -14.60 -16.32
N PRO A 95 -9.09 -13.94 -16.90
CA PRO A 95 -9.65 -12.70 -16.35
C PRO A 95 -10.57 -12.93 -15.15
N VAL A 96 -11.13 -14.12 -15.03
CA VAL A 96 -11.95 -14.58 -13.89
C VAL A 96 -11.46 -15.96 -13.48
N MET A 97 -11.40 -16.21 -12.18
CA MET A 97 -10.87 -17.47 -11.66
C MET A 97 -11.51 -17.87 -10.33
N GLN A 98 -11.42 -19.15 -10.06
CA GLN A 98 -11.63 -19.73 -8.74
C GLN A 98 -10.31 -20.35 -8.28
N ILE A 99 -9.87 -19.98 -7.08
CA ILE A 99 -8.67 -20.52 -6.44
C ILE A 99 -9.13 -21.44 -5.32
N ALA A 100 -8.88 -22.73 -5.47
CA ALA A 100 -9.25 -23.71 -4.45
C ALA A 100 -8.52 -23.46 -3.13
N PRO A 101 -9.04 -23.98 -2.00
CA PRO A 101 -8.32 -23.92 -0.72
C PRO A 101 -6.89 -24.47 -0.83
N LYS A 102 -5.94 -23.84 -0.15
CA LYS A 102 -4.54 -24.26 -0.06
C LYS A 102 -3.86 -24.44 -1.44
N SER A 103 -4.33 -23.72 -2.45
CA SER A 103 -3.80 -23.82 -3.83
C SER A 103 -3.37 -22.49 -4.40
N ALA A 104 -2.62 -22.55 -5.48
CA ALA A 104 -2.15 -21.37 -6.22
C ALA A 104 -2.75 -21.32 -7.63
N GLN A 105 -2.96 -20.10 -8.11
CA GLN A 105 -3.35 -19.79 -9.48
C GLN A 105 -2.39 -18.77 -10.08
N THR A 106 -1.88 -19.01 -11.28
CA THR A 106 -1.09 -18.03 -12.00
C THR A 106 -1.95 -17.27 -13.00
N ILE A 107 -1.88 -15.93 -12.93
CA ILE A 107 -2.39 -15.02 -13.94
C ILE A 107 -1.24 -14.72 -14.89
N ARG A 108 -1.39 -15.05 -16.15
CA ARG A 108 -0.43 -14.67 -17.19
C ARG A 108 -0.78 -13.27 -17.70
N LEU A 109 0.21 -12.40 -17.74
CA LEU A 109 0.13 -11.09 -18.37
C LEU A 109 0.87 -11.15 -19.72
N VAL A 110 0.22 -10.75 -20.79
CA VAL A 110 0.77 -10.79 -22.15
C VAL A 110 0.60 -9.44 -22.81
N ARG A 111 1.69 -8.87 -23.32
CA ARG A 111 1.66 -7.66 -24.13
C ARG A 111 1.17 -7.99 -25.54
N ARG A 112 0.20 -7.24 -26.03
CA ARG A 112 -0.39 -7.44 -27.35
C ARG A 112 0.51 -6.96 -28.48
N SER A 113 1.27 -5.91 -28.25
CA SER A 113 2.22 -5.36 -29.23
C SER A 113 3.64 -5.55 -28.75
N GLY A 114 4.55 -5.88 -29.66
CA GLY A 114 5.99 -5.94 -29.38
C GLY A 114 6.54 -4.60 -28.90
N ALA A 115 7.81 -4.58 -28.51
CA ALA A 115 8.50 -3.40 -28.02
C ALA A 115 8.52 -2.29 -29.09
N ALA A 116 7.55 -1.36 -29.00
CA ALA A 116 7.71 -0.08 -29.69
C ALA A 116 8.80 0.71 -28.95
N ALA A 117 9.73 1.32 -29.70
CA ALA A 117 10.64 2.31 -29.15
C ALA A 117 9.81 3.45 -28.56
N GLY A 118 10.06 3.79 -27.30
CA GLY A 118 9.27 4.84 -26.63
C GLY A 118 9.63 5.01 -25.17
N PRO A 119 8.93 5.93 -24.47
CA PRO A 119 9.05 6.08 -23.04
C PRO A 119 8.56 4.85 -22.28
N GLU A 120 8.83 4.79 -21.00
CA GLU A 120 8.28 3.77 -20.11
C GLU A 120 6.74 3.74 -20.20
N ARG A 121 6.16 2.53 -20.25
CA ARG A 121 4.70 2.33 -20.22
C ARG A 121 4.30 1.78 -18.87
N GLN A 122 3.22 2.30 -18.32
CA GLN A 122 2.76 1.99 -16.99
C GLN A 122 1.33 1.44 -17.02
N TYR A 123 1.10 0.36 -16.26
CA TYR A 123 -0.20 -0.26 -16.12
C TYR A 123 -0.52 -0.52 -14.64
N ARG A 124 -1.81 -0.66 -14.34
CA ARG A 124 -2.31 -1.20 -13.08
C ARG A 124 -3.09 -2.46 -13.37
N VAL A 125 -2.72 -3.53 -12.69
CA VAL A 125 -3.50 -4.76 -12.65
C VAL A 125 -4.30 -4.75 -11.35
N LEU A 126 -5.62 -4.64 -11.45
CA LEU A 126 -6.52 -4.73 -10.32
C LEU A 126 -7.00 -6.17 -10.21
N ILE A 127 -6.89 -6.74 -9.03
CA ILE A 127 -7.34 -8.09 -8.69
C ILE A 127 -8.35 -7.94 -7.57
N ASP A 128 -9.61 -8.20 -7.89
CA ASP A 128 -10.74 -8.05 -6.98
C ASP A 128 -11.20 -9.41 -6.51
N GLU A 129 -11.39 -9.57 -5.19
CA GLU A 129 -12.14 -10.70 -4.65
C GLU A 129 -13.63 -10.52 -4.92
N VAL A 130 -14.24 -11.49 -5.58
CA VAL A 130 -15.66 -11.45 -5.93
C VAL A 130 -16.46 -12.16 -4.83
N PRO A 131 -17.48 -11.52 -4.21
CA PRO A 131 -18.30 -12.14 -3.20
C PRO A 131 -19.14 -13.27 -3.78
N THR A 132 -19.31 -14.33 -3.01
CA THR A 132 -20.26 -15.40 -3.33
C THR A 132 -21.64 -15.13 -2.74
N SER A 133 -22.68 -15.71 -3.32
CA SER A 133 -24.06 -15.57 -2.81
C SER A 133 -24.24 -16.15 -1.38
N ALA A 134 -23.38 -17.07 -0.97
CA ALA A 134 -23.40 -17.65 0.37
C ALA A 134 -22.87 -16.66 1.43
N GLU A 135 -21.86 -15.88 1.08
CA GLU A 135 -21.22 -14.90 2.00
C GLU A 135 -22.09 -13.65 2.24
N ALA A 136 -23.05 -13.37 1.36
CA ALA A 136 -23.93 -12.21 1.48
C ALA A 136 -24.99 -12.34 2.60
N ARG A 137 -25.05 -13.44 3.31
CA ARG A 137 -26.18 -13.76 4.22
C ARG A 137 -25.90 -13.49 5.70
N GLU A 138 -24.66 -13.44 6.17
CA GLU A 138 -24.36 -13.26 7.60
C GLU A 138 -23.10 -12.41 7.84
N GLY A 139 -23.24 -11.31 8.59
CA GLY A 139 -22.12 -10.56 9.16
C GLY A 139 -21.45 -9.55 8.23
N VAL A 140 -20.28 -9.04 8.64
CA VAL A 140 -19.42 -8.12 7.87
C VAL A 140 -18.44 -8.96 7.05
N SER A 141 -18.54 -8.89 5.72
CA SER A 141 -17.56 -9.50 4.80
C SER A 141 -16.64 -8.42 4.26
N ILE A 142 -15.33 -8.57 4.48
CA ILE A 142 -14.30 -7.69 3.93
C ILE A 142 -13.77 -8.33 2.65
N LYS A 143 -13.88 -7.63 1.52
CA LYS A 143 -13.29 -8.04 0.24
C LYS A 143 -12.11 -7.14 -0.09
N LEU A 144 -11.03 -7.75 -0.54
CA LEU A 144 -9.81 -7.05 -0.87
C LEU A 144 -9.72 -6.77 -2.37
N GLN A 145 -9.22 -5.59 -2.69
CA GLN A 145 -8.76 -5.24 -4.02
C GLN A 145 -7.25 -5.04 -3.97
N TYR A 146 -6.54 -5.78 -4.77
CA TYR A 146 -5.09 -5.61 -4.93
C TYR A 146 -4.82 -4.78 -6.18
N SER A 147 -3.88 -3.86 -6.08
CA SER A 147 -3.46 -2.99 -7.19
C SER A 147 -1.96 -3.16 -7.44
N VAL A 148 -1.64 -3.95 -8.46
CA VAL A 148 -0.26 -4.30 -8.82
C VAL A 148 0.23 -3.38 -9.95
N PRO A 149 1.25 -2.54 -9.73
CA PRO A 149 1.86 -1.75 -10.78
C PRO A 149 2.68 -2.64 -11.72
N VAL A 150 2.58 -2.36 -13.00
CA VAL A 150 3.37 -3.01 -14.06
C VAL A 150 4.04 -1.92 -14.89
N PHE A 151 5.36 -1.97 -14.96
CA PHE A 151 6.17 -1.05 -15.75
C PHE A 151 6.84 -1.80 -16.89
N VAL A 152 6.77 -1.24 -18.08
CA VAL A 152 7.50 -1.73 -19.24
C VAL A 152 8.60 -0.75 -19.55
N ALA A 153 9.84 -1.20 -19.45
CA ALA A 153 11.00 -0.34 -19.59
C ALA A 153 11.04 0.41 -20.92
N ALA A 154 11.45 1.67 -20.88
CA ALA A 154 11.79 2.45 -22.04
C ALA A 154 12.98 1.82 -22.80
N THR A 155 13.06 2.12 -24.10
CA THR A 155 14.21 1.75 -24.94
C THR A 155 15.26 2.88 -25.03
N ALA A 156 15.06 3.97 -24.28
CA ALA A 156 15.98 5.12 -24.24
C ALA A 156 17.27 4.81 -23.46
N PRO A 157 18.42 5.42 -23.81
CA PRO A 157 19.69 5.14 -23.14
C PRO A 157 19.76 5.67 -21.68
N ASP A 158 19.21 6.86 -21.39
CA ASP A 158 19.24 7.49 -20.07
C ASP A 158 17.90 7.35 -19.36
N VAL A 159 17.77 6.26 -18.61
CA VAL A 159 16.51 5.96 -17.89
C VAL A 159 16.68 6.30 -16.41
N ALA A 160 16.24 7.48 -16.03
CA ALA A 160 16.25 7.95 -14.63
C ALA A 160 15.06 8.85 -14.31
N PRO A 161 14.56 8.85 -13.07
CA PRO A 161 13.66 9.88 -12.60
C PRO A 161 14.41 11.20 -12.39
N LYS A 162 13.75 12.34 -12.68
CA LYS A 162 14.25 13.70 -12.38
C LYS A 162 13.14 14.43 -11.63
N LEU A 163 13.30 14.57 -10.32
CA LEU A 163 12.23 14.99 -9.41
C LEU A 163 12.42 16.43 -8.96
N ALA A 164 11.37 17.24 -9.09
CA ALA A 164 11.20 18.53 -8.44
C ALA A 164 10.14 18.41 -7.35
N TRP A 165 10.41 19.01 -6.19
CA TRP A 165 9.61 18.87 -4.98
C TRP A 165 9.08 20.24 -4.57
N GLN A 166 7.75 20.41 -4.59
CA GLN A 166 7.08 21.67 -4.28
C GLN A 166 6.06 21.48 -3.16
N PHE A 167 6.09 22.39 -2.20
CA PHE A 167 5.18 22.46 -1.08
C PHE A 167 4.30 23.70 -1.20
N TYR A 168 3.01 23.56 -0.97
CA TYR A 168 2.09 24.68 -1.00
C TYR A 168 0.89 24.44 -0.09
N LYS A 169 0.17 25.49 0.25
CA LYS A 169 -1.10 25.38 1.00
C LYS A 169 -2.28 25.53 0.05
N ARG A 170 -3.27 24.67 0.22
CA ARG A 170 -4.59 24.78 -0.41
C ARG A 170 -5.65 24.48 0.66
N ASP A 171 -6.63 25.38 0.83
CA ASP A 171 -7.71 25.26 1.82
C ASP A 171 -7.17 24.99 3.25
N GLY A 172 -6.10 25.69 3.63
CA GLY A 172 -5.45 25.56 4.94
C GLY A 172 -4.64 24.30 5.17
N ALA A 173 -4.62 23.34 4.24
CA ALA A 173 -3.82 22.12 4.33
C ALA A 173 -2.54 22.22 3.49
N TRP A 174 -1.48 21.56 3.96
CA TRP A 174 -0.26 21.41 3.21
C TRP A 174 -0.36 20.30 2.16
N TYR A 175 0.18 20.58 0.99
CA TYR A 175 0.32 19.67 -0.13
C TYR A 175 1.77 19.56 -0.55
N LEU A 176 2.15 18.36 -0.99
CA LEU A 176 3.39 18.10 -1.70
C LEU A 176 3.03 17.78 -3.14
N ARG A 177 3.65 18.51 -4.08
CA ARG A 177 3.66 18.16 -5.51
C ARG A 177 5.05 17.65 -5.86
N VAL A 178 5.13 16.49 -6.50
CA VAL A 178 6.36 15.99 -7.11
C VAL A 178 6.16 15.92 -8.61
N THR A 179 6.99 16.65 -9.33
CA THR A 179 7.05 16.61 -10.80
C THR A 179 8.24 15.78 -11.22
N ASN A 180 8.00 14.78 -12.05
CA ASN A 180 9.05 13.94 -12.61
C ASN A 180 9.24 14.26 -14.10
N SER A 181 10.26 15.02 -14.43
CA SER A 181 10.67 15.35 -15.81
C SER A 181 11.57 14.28 -16.45
N GLY A 182 11.85 13.20 -15.72
CA GLY A 182 12.68 12.08 -16.21
C GLY A 182 11.91 11.10 -17.08
N THR A 183 12.61 10.05 -17.49
CA THR A 183 12.13 9.01 -18.41
C THR A 183 11.74 7.71 -17.70
N LEU A 184 11.99 7.61 -16.39
CA LEU A 184 11.63 6.50 -15.53
C LEU A 184 10.68 6.98 -14.43
N HIS A 185 9.72 6.15 -14.03
CA HIS A 185 8.91 6.42 -12.86
C HIS A 185 9.77 6.52 -11.59
N ALA A 186 9.28 7.25 -10.61
CA ALA A 186 9.80 7.26 -9.26
C ALA A 186 8.79 6.60 -8.32
N GLN A 187 9.14 5.48 -7.73
CA GLN A 187 8.49 4.97 -6.52
C GLN A 187 9.05 5.75 -5.34
N ILE A 188 8.20 6.49 -4.65
CA ILE A 188 8.57 7.33 -3.52
C ILE A 188 8.16 6.61 -2.24
N GLY A 189 9.14 6.13 -1.51
CA GLY A 189 8.95 5.39 -0.25
C GLY A 189 8.88 6.29 0.97
N ALA A 190 9.48 5.85 2.08
CA ALA A 190 9.58 6.64 3.30
C ALA A 190 10.20 8.00 3.00
N THR A 191 9.51 9.06 3.43
CA THR A 191 9.87 10.44 3.10
C THR A 191 9.79 11.32 4.34
N SER A 192 10.80 12.14 4.55
CA SER A 192 10.85 13.16 5.59
C SER A 192 11.33 14.49 5.03
N LEU A 193 10.97 15.54 5.73
CA LEU A 193 11.30 16.93 5.44
C LEU A 193 12.02 17.51 6.64
N ALA A 194 13.13 18.25 6.42
CA ALA A 194 13.76 19.09 7.43
C ALA A 194 13.64 20.56 7.05
N THR A 195 13.18 21.37 7.99
CA THR A 195 13.08 22.83 7.87
C THR A 195 14.42 23.49 8.20
N ALA A 196 14.58 24.75 7.83
CA ALA A 196 15.85 25.50 8.04
C ALA A 196 16.26 25.60 9.53
N ASP A 197 15.31 25.53 10.48
CA ASP A 197 15.56 25.47 11.92
C ASP A 197 15.96 24.06 12.41
N GLY A 198 16.14 23.11 11.50
CA GLY A 198 16.56 21.74 11.80
C GLY A 198 15.44 20.79 12.26
N LYS A 199 14.19 21.26 12.38
CA LYS A 199 13.08 20.39 12.71
C LYS A 199 12.78 19.42 11.59
N GLN A 200 12.56 18.15 11.98
CA GLN A 200 12.20 17.09 11.05
C GLN A 200 10.72 16.78 11.14
N HIS A 201 10.10 16.61 9.98
CA HIS A 201 8.71 16.23 9.81
C HIS A 201 8.65 14.98 8.96
N GLU A 202 8.05 13.93 9.49
CA GLU A 202 7.79 12.71 8.75
C GLU A 202 6.58 12.92 7.84
N LEU A 203 6.74 12.68 6.53
CA LEU A 203 5.66 12.79 5.55
C LEU A 203 5.04 11.41 5.25
N SER A 204 5.85 10.37 5.24
CA SER A 204 5.40 8.97 5.11
C SER A 204 6.42 8.02 5.72
N LYS A 205 5.96 7.00 6.46
CA LYS A 205 6.78 5.89 6.98
C LYS A 205 7.06 4.81 5.95
N GLY A 206 6.20 4.68 4.96
CA GLY A 206 6.25 3.65 3.93
C GLY A 206 6.14 4.24 2.54
N LEU A 207 5.42 3.58 1.67
CA LEU A 207 5.15 4.04 0.31
C LEU A 207 4.29 5.31 0.35
N LEU A 208 4.86 6.43 -0.11
CA LEU A 208 4.10 7.66 -0.34
C LEU A 208 3.29 7.56 -1.64
N GLY A 209 3.90 6.98 -2.67
CA GLY A 209 3.26 6.78 -3.97
C GLY A 209 4.26 6.76 -5.12
N TYR A 210 3.78 7.15 -6.30
CA TYR A 210 4.58 7.16 -7.52
C TYR A 210 4.46 8.51 -8.22
N ALA A 211 5.56 8.96 -8.83
CA ALA A 211 5.57 10.02 -9.83
C ALA A 211 6.00 9.39 -11.16
N LEU A 212 5.05 9.24 -12.11
CA LEU A 212 5.30 8.61 -13.41
C LEU A 212 6.22 9.47 -14.29
N ALA A 213 6.87 8.84 -15.26
CA ALA A 213 7.76 9.54 -16.21
C ALA A 213 7.02 10.65 -16.96
N GLY A 214 7.54 11.87 -16.92
CA GLY A 214 6.93 13.04 -17.55
C GLY A 214 5.62 13.50 -16.90
N ARG A 215 5.35 13.13 -15.65
CA ARG A 215 4.10 13.42 -14.94
C ARG A 215 4.35 14.11 -13.62
N GLN A 216 3.26 14.56 -12.98
CA GLN A 216 3.26 15.11 -11.63
C GLN A 216 2.22 14.40 -10.77
N ARG A 217 2.51 14.30 -9.48
CA ARG A 217 1.61 13.75 -8.47
C ARG A 217 1.53 14.68 -7.27
N GLU A 218 0.35 14.77 -6.67
CA GLU A 218 0.11 15.57 -5.47
C GLU A 218 -0.35 14.69 -4.31
N TRP A 219 0.08 15.07 -3.11
CA TRP A 219 -0.38 14.43 -1.87
C TRP A 219 -0.72 15.51 -0.85
N ARG A 220 -1.88 15.36 -0.23
CA ARG A 220 -2.22 16.11 0.97
C ARG A 220 -1.37 15.57 2.13
N LEU A 221 -0.68 16.46 2.84
CA LEU A 221 0.21 16.09 3.93
C LEU A 221 -0.52 16.15 5.28
N ALA A 222 -0.21 15.21 6.18
CA ALA A 222 -0.69 15.20 7.55
C ALA A 222 0.17 16.13 8.44
N LEU A 223 0.43 17.37 7.96
CA LEU A 223 1.14 18.40 8.69
C LEU A 223 0.16 19.34 9.39
N ALA A 224 0.55 19.88 10.55
CA ALA A 224 -0.27 20.83 11.27
C ALA A 224 -0.57 22.06 10.37
N PRO A 225 -1.82 22.53 10.26
CA PRO A 225 -2.17 23.69 9.44
C PRO A 225 -1.40 24.97 9.83
N ALA A 226 -1.09 25.11 11.12
CA ALA A 226 -0.33 26.26 11.66
C ALA A 226 1.19 26.17 11.38
N LEU A 227 1.70 25.02 10.89
CA LEU A 227 3.10 24.88 10.57
C LEU A 227 3.48 25.91 9.48
N ALA A 228 4.51 26.67 9.74
CA ALA A 228 5.12 27.58 8.77
C ALA A 228 6.28 26.86 8.08
N LEU A 229 6.11 26.49 6.81
CA LEU A 229 7.24 26.07 5.97
C LEU A 229 7.72 27.30 5.19
N ALA A 230 9.00 27.58 5.26
CA ALA A 230 9.63 28.70 4.56
C ALA A 230 11.07 28.37 4.19
N GLY A 231 11.57 28.99 3.12
CA GLY A 231 12.93 28.81 2.63
C GLY A 231 13.16 27.45 1.99
N PRO A 232 14.43 27.09 1.77
CA PRO A 232 14.81 25.80 1.23
C PRO A 232 14.52 24.69 2.25
N LEU A 233 13.89 23.62 1.77
CA LEU A 233 13.53 22.45 2.57
C LEU A 233 14.41 21.28 2.18
N ALA A 234 15.02 20.61 3.16
CA ALA A 234 15.79 19.41 2.90
C ALA A 234 14.90 18.18 2.95
N ILE A 235 14.85 17.40 1.87
CA ILE A 235 14.05 16.21 1.74
C ILE A 235 14.95 14.99 1.79
N ARG A 236 14.55 13.98 2.56
CA ARG A 236 15.10 12.62 2.51
C ARG A 236 14.00 11.68 2.12
N ALA A 237 14.21 10.89 1.07
CA ALA A 237 13.23 9.94 0.57
C ALA A 237 13.92 8.66 0.06
N ASN A 238 13.20 7.56 0.07
CA ASN A 238 13.61 6.36 -0.67
C ASN A 238 13.01 6.42 -2.07
N ILE A 239 13.85 6.56 -3.09
CA ILE A 239 13.43 6.58 -4.50
C ILE A 239 13.86 5.29 -5.17
N ASN A 240 12.88 4.54 -5.69
CA ASN A 240 13.14 3.23 -6.31
C ASN A 240 13.99 2.34 -5.40
N THR A 241 13.62 2.26 -4.10
CA THR A 241 14.28 1.52 -3.02
C THR A 241 15.66 2.04 -2.59
N ARG A 242 16.15 3.14 -3.16
CA ARG A 242 17.46 3.73 -2.81
C ARG A 242 17.26 5.02 -2.02
N PRO A 243 18.04 5.24 -0.94
CA PRO A 243 18.04 6.52 -0.24
C PRO A 243 18.47 7.67 -1.17
N ALA A 244 17.75 8.76 -1.10
CA ALA A 244 18.02 9.97 -1.86
C ALA A 244 17.80 11.21 -0.99
N THR A 245 18.52 12.27 -1.29
CA THR A 245 18.32 13.61 -0.73
C THR A 245 17.98 14.58 -1.84
N ALA A 246 17.10 15.52 -1.55
CA ALA A 246 16.69 16.55 -2.49
C ALA A 246 16.41 17.86 -1.76
N SER A 247 16.34 18.95 -2.49
CA SER A 247 15.80 20.23 -2.01
C SER A 247 14.37 20.39 -2.48
N GLY A 248 13.51 20.86 -1.58
CA GLY A 248 12.15 21.26 -1.89
C GLY A 248 11.98 22.77 -1.73
N GLU A 249 11.00 23.32 -2.39
CA GLU A 249 10.65 24.73 -2.33
C GLU A 249 9.21 24.92 -1.88
N VAL A 250 8.93 26.02 -1.19
CA VAL A 250 7.56 26.46 -0.89
C VAL A 250 7.13 27.40 -2.00
N VAL A 251 6.04 27.08 -2.66
CA VAL A 251 5.47 27.85 -3.77
C VAL A 251 4.11 28.39 -3.43
N ALA A 252 3.65 29.39 -4.18
CA ALA A 252 2.27 29.84 -4.13
C ALA A 252 1.35 28.70 -4.56
N THR A 253 0.08 28.70 -4.09
CA THR A 253 -0.90 27.71 -4.51
C THR A 253 -1.00 27.70 -6.03
N PRO A 254 -0.70 26.56 -6.69
CA PRO A 254 -0.81 26.47 -8.14
C PRO A 254 -2.27 26.58 -8.55
N GLU A 255 -2.52 27.22 -9.68
CA GLU A 255 -3.86 27.16 -10.29
C GLU A 255 -4.23 25.69 -10.60
N PRO A 256 -5.51 25.32 -10.44
CA PRO A 256 -5.98 24.01 -10.86
C PRO A 256 -5.71 23.83 -12.34
N ALA A 257 -5.14 22.69 -12.72
CA ALA A 257 -4.96 22.33 -14.13
C ALA A 257 -6.34 22.31 -14.81
N ARG A 258 -6.51 23.12 -15.85
CA ARG A 258 -7.71 23.12 -16.68
C ARG A 258 -7.84 21.86 -17.52
#